data_c895396b0b1af31ddcb56dd6fd9e9a73
#
_entry.id   c895396b0b1af31ddcb56dd6fd9e9a73
#
_cell.length_a   1.000
_cell.length_b   1.000
_cell.length_c   1.000
_cell.angle_alpha   90.00
_cell.angle_beta   90.00
_cell.angle_gamma   90.00
#
_symmetry.space_group_name_H-M   'P 1'
#
loop_
_entity.id
_entity.type
_entity.pdbx_description
1 polymer ?
#
loop_
_entity_poly.entity_id
_entity_poly.type
_entity_poly.pdbx_seq_one_letter_code
_entity_poly.pdbx_strand_id
1 'polypeptide(L)'
;QNTHGGGIRDPLVMAWNKGIAARGELRGQFCHASDLVPTLLDVVGVKPPRVINGVKQMPIEGTSFAPSLANPKARSKSKPQYFEMFGHRGLVQGGWKAVSFHPPGAPFDGDKWELYHLDRDFNEVDDLAEREPERLKAMIDQWWRQAERCKVLPLDDRFAPRFADNAKRFHGPRNRFVFHAGMGHVPTDVAPDVRNRTYTIEAEARIDGPSTEGVLIAHGDMTSGYSLYVKDNRLAYDMNIGGEHHVIVSDRPVPAGDRRLGVRMRRNQGRNIATLLIDGESVGGFDTQHGFVSFIAWSGLDIGRDRNSPVSHYEAPFAFTGTLRKVTVLMDDDQEIDAEKAAAAVLARE
;
A
#
# COMPACT_ATOMS: atom_id res chain seq x y z
N GLN A 1 -11.85 -4.28 -4.07
CA GLN A 1 -11.89 -3.55 -2.78
C GLN A 1 -13.35 -3.34 -2.40
N ASN A 2 -13.90 -4.30 -1.67
CA ASN A 2 -15.31 -4.35 -1.36
C ASN A 2 -15.50 -4.95 0.04
N THR A 3 -16.59 -4.62 0.72
CA THR A 3 -16.92 -5.15 2.04
C THR A 3 -17.77 -6.44 2.00
N HIS A 4 -18.07 -6.98 0.82
CA HIS A 4 -18.58 -8.33 0.64
C HIS A 4 -17.55 -9.41 1.02
N GLY A 5 -17.97 -10.66 1.16
CA GLY A 5 -17.14 -11.75 1.63
C GLY A 5 -15.80 -11.90 0.91
N GLY A 6 -15.77 -11.75 -0.41
CA GLY A 6 -14.53 -11.80 -1.20
C GLY A 6 -13.52 -10.71 -0.91
N GLY A 7 -13.95 -9.57 -0.33
CA GLY A 7 -13.08 -8.44 -0.01
C GLY A 7 -12.60 -8.35 1.44
N ILE A 8 -13.22 -9.08 2.36
CA ILE A 8 -12.92 -8.97 3.81
C ILE A 8 -12.69 -10.32 4.50
N ARG A 9 -12.76 -11.43 3.76
CA ARG A 9 -12.64 -12.76 4.32
C ARG A 9 -11.29 -13.36 3.97
N ASP A 10 -10.33 -13.19 4.89
CA ASP A 10 -8.99 -13.73 4.76
C ASP A 10 -8.82 -15.00 5.63
N PRO A 11 -8.11 -16.03 5.15
CA PRO A 11 -7.81 -17.20 5.96
C PRO A 11 -6.80 -16.86 7.06
N LEU A 12 -7.04 -17.37 8.27
CA LEU A 12 -6.09 -17.32 9.38
C LEU A 12 -5.59 -18.74 9.70
N VAL A 13 -4.29 -18.96 9.60
CA VAL A 13 -3.64 -20.22 10.01
C VAL A 13 -2.81 -19.98 11.25
N MET A 14 -3.01 -20.81 12.28
CA MET A 14 -2.27 -20.72 13.54
C MET A 14 -1.62 -22.04 13.90
N ALA A 15 -0.37 -22.01 14.31
CA ALA A 15 0.38 -23.13 14.86
C ALA A 15 1.02 -22.74 16.19
N TRP A 16 0.71 -23.52 17.24
CA TRP A 16 1.31 -23.35 18.56
C TRP A 16 1.41 -24.68 19.28
N ASN A 17 2.59 -25.29 19.26
CA ASN A 17 2.81 -26.67 19.70
C ASN A 17 2.44 -26.93 21.16
N LYS A 18 2.54 -25.92 22.04
CA LYS A 18 2.25 -26.04 23.48
C LYS A 18 0.78 -25.76 23.84
N GLY A 19 0.04 -25.05 22.98
CA GLY A 19 -1.30 -24.57 23.32
C GLY A 19 -2.41 -24.99 22.36
N ILE A 20 -2.08 -25.53 21.18
CA ILE A 20 -3.05 -26.05 20.22
C ILE A 20 -2.75 -27.52 20.00
N ALA A 21 -3.53 -28.39 20.62
CA ALA A 21 -3.38 -29.84 20.49
C ALA A 21 -3.88 -30.36 19.13
N ALA A 22 -4.90 -29.72 18.58
CA ALA A 22 -5.51 -30.10 17.30
C ALA A 22 -4.55 -29.85 16.13
N ARG A 23 -4.63 -30.67 15.11
CA ARG A 23 -3.85 -30.56 13.88
C ARG A 23 -4.78 -30.55 12.69
N GLY A 24 -4.72 -29.43 11.92
CA GLY A 24 -5.53 -29.26 10.71
C GLY A 24 -7.03 -29.09 10.94
N GLU A 25 -7.47 -28.78 12.17
CA GLU A 25 -8.87 -28.52 12.45
C GLU A 25 -9.31 -27.12 12.06
N LEU A 26 -10.52 -27.01 11.50
CA LEU A 26 -11.14 -25.73 11.20
C LEU A 26 -11.78 -25.11 12.44
N ARG A 27 -11.80 -23.79 12.48
CA ARG A 27 -12.51 -22.96 13.44
C ARG A 27 -13.48 -22.06 12.69
N GLY A 28 -14.78 -22.19 12.98
CA GLY A 28 -15.83 -21.39 12.33
C GLY A 28 -16.20 -20.11 13.07
N GLN A 29 -15.55 -19.81 14.19
CA GLN A 29 -15.85 -18.59 14.91
C GLN A 29 -15.36 -17.37 14.12
N PHE A 30 -16.23 -16.37 13.99
CA PHE A 30 -15.82 -15.08 13.42
C PHE A 30 -14.72 -14.48 14.27
N CYS A 31 -13.62 -14.06 13.63
CA CYS A 31 -12.56 -13.26 14.21
C CYS A 31 -12.14 -12.15 13.22
N HIS A 32 -11.58 -11.09 13.73
CA HIS A 32 -11.09 -9.94 12.98
C HIS A 32 -9.60 -9.73 13.26
N ALA A 33 -8.86 -9.08 12.36
CA ALA A 33 -7.42 -8.82 12.55
C ALA A 33 -7.13 -8.08 13.88
N SER A 34 -8.03 -7.21 14.34
CA SER A 34 -7.91 -6.53 15.64
C SER A 34 -7.95 -7.48 16.84
N ASP A 35 -8.46 -8.71 16.67
CA ASP A 35 -8.56 -9.71 17.73
C ASP A 35 -7.24 -10.46 17.97
N LEU A 36 -6.28 -10.35 17.06
CA LEU A 36 -4.98 -11.02 17.16
C LEU A 36 -4.18 -10.52 18.37
N VAL A 37 -4.06 -9.21 18.53
CA VAL A 37 -3.28 -8.62 19.64
C VAL A 37 -3.85 -9.01 21.01
N PRO A 38 -5.15 -8.82 21.31
CA PRO A 38 -5.69 -9.24 22.61
C PRO A 38 -5.62 -10.76 22.82
N THR A 39 -5.70 -11.57 21.74
CA THR A 39 -5.52 -13.02 21.85
C THR A 39 -4.10 -13.38 22.24
N LEU A 40 -3.10 -12.79 21.61
CA LEU A 40 -1.69 -13.02 21.94
C LEU A 40 -1.38 -12.59 23.39
N LEU A 41 -1.86 -11.42 23.80
CA LEU A 41 -1.69 -10.92 25.18
C LEU A 41 -2.33 -11.86 26.22
N ASP A 42 -3.51 -12.38 25.91
CA ASP A 42 -4.23 -13.34 26.75
C ASP A 42 -3.46 -14.68 26.89
N VAL A 43 -2.97 -15.19 25.75
CA VAL A 43 -2.19 -16.44 25.69
C VAL A 43 -0.87 -16.34 26.46
N VAL A 44 -0.17 -15.20 26.39
CA VAL A 44 1.10 -15.00 27.12
C VAL A 44 0.90 -14.47 28.53
N GLY A 45 -0.35 -14.21 28.96
CA GLY A 45 -0.67 -13.72 30.31
C GLY A 45 -0.24 -12.26 30.59
N VAL A 46 -0.06 -11.44 29.53
CA VAL A 46 0.35 -10.03 29.66
C VAL A 46 -0.85 -9.10 29.62
N LYS A 47 -0.96 -8.23 30.63
CA LYS A 47 -1.96 -7.16 30.63
C LYS A 47 -1.36 -5.88 30.03
N PRO A 48 -1.94 -5.33 28.96
CA PRO A 48 -1.43 -4.10 28.36
C PRO A 48 -1.57 -2.93 29.34
N PRO A 49 -0.55 -2.07 29.48
CA PRO A 49 -0.64 -0.91 30.35
C PRO A 49 -1.61 0.12 29.79
N ARG A 50 -2.36 0.80 30.69
CA ARG A 50 -3.28 1.88 30.30
C ARG A 50 -2.56 3.20 30.04
N VAL A 51 -1.34 3.34 30.55
CA VAL A 51 -0.51 4.54 30.41
C VAL A 51 0.93 4.09 30.15
N ILE A 52 1.58 4.67 29.16
CA ILE A 52 3.00 4.44 28.84
C ILE A 52 3.69 5.80 28.79
N ASN A 53 4.74 5.97 29.60
CA ASN A 53 5.49 7.24 29.71
C ASN A 53 4.60 8.49 29.89
N GLY A 54 3.57 8.39 30.75
CA GLY A 54 2.62 9.47 30.99
C GLY A 54 1.52 9.63 29.93
N VAL A 55 1.57 8.89 28.84
CA VAL A 55 0.58 8.97 27.74
C VAL A 55 -0.47 7.88 27.92
N LYS A 56 -1.76 8.30 28.02
CA LYS A 56 -2.90 7.40 28.05
C LYS A 56 -3.02 6.66 26.71
N GLN A 57 -3.04 5.33 26.77
CA GLN A 57 -3.16 4.48 25.61
C GLN A 57 -4.60 4.38 25.10
N MET A 58 -4.76 4.25 23.78
CA MET A 58 -6.05 3.91 23.19
C MET A 58 -6.47 2.50 23.64
N PRO A 59 -7.76 2.22 23.85
CA PRO A 59 -8.23 0.88 24.16
C PRO A 59 -7.98 -0.06 22.97
N ILE A 60 -7.62 -1.31 23.29
CA ILE A 60 -7.59 -2.39 22.29
C ILE A 60 -9.04 -2.78 22.01
N GLU A 61 -9.49 -2.58 20.78
CA GLU A 61 -10.89 -2.77 20.38
C GLU A 61 -11.26 -4.24 20.17
N GLY A 62 -10.29 -5.07 19.78
CA GLY A 62 -10.48 -6.49 19.50
C GLY A 62 -10.87 -7.31 20.75
N THR A 63 -11.34 -8.52 20.50
CA THR A 63 -11.76 -9.50 21.51
C THR A 63 -10.93 -10.75 21.39
N SER A 64 -10.33 -11.22 22.50
CA SER A 64 -9.55 -12.46 22.50
C SER A 64 -10.40 -13.68 22.10
N PHE A 65 -9.94 -14.42 21.13
CA PHE A 65 -10.48 -15.74 20.75
C PHE A 65 -9.65 -16.92 21.28
N ALA A 66 -8.75 -16.68 22.26
CA ALA A 66 -7.93 -17.70 22.88
C ALA A 66 -8.73 -18.96 23.34
N PRO A 67 -9.98 -18.86 23.86
CA PRO A 67 -10.76 -20.04 24.18
C PRO A 67 -11.03 -20.98 23.00
N SER A 68 -11.11 -20.48 21.76
CA SER A 68 -11.32 -21.29 20.58
C SER A 68 -10.09 -22.10 20.16
N LEU A 69 -8.90 -21.73 20.64
CA LEU A 69 -7.67 -22.47 20.38
C LEU A 69 -7.70 -23.85 21.04
N ALA A 70 -8.21 -23.92 22.29
CA ALA A 70 -8.32 -25.17 23.04
C ALA A 70 -9.63 -25.91 22.76
N ASN A 71 -10.72 -25.20 22.46
CA ASN A 71 -12.04 -25.78 22.27
C ASN A 71 -12.70 -25.27 20.96
N PRO A 72 -12.82 -26.13 19.94
CA PRO A 72 -13.44 -25.77 18.66
C PRO A 72 -14.92 -25.37 18.78
N LYS A 73 -15.60 -25.75 19.84
CA LYS A 73 -17.01 -25.38 20.14
C LYS A 73 -17.14 -24.17 21.04
N ALA A 74 -16.05 -23.49 21.40
CA ALA A 74 -16.11 -22.28 22.19
C ALA A 74 -16.97 -21.21 21.48
N ARG A 75 -17.89 -20.59 22.25
CA ARG A 75 -18.71 -19.50 21.69
C ARG A 75 -17.83 -18.32 21.36
N SER A 76 -18.05 -17.73 20.18
CA SER A 76 -17.43 -16.47 19.82
C SER A 76 -17.91 -15.38 20.80
N LYS A 77 -16.96 -14.58 21.27
CA LYS A 77 -17.21 -13.37 22.08
C LYS A 77 -17.11 -12.13 21.21
N SER A 78 -17.07 -12.29 19.89
CA SER A 78 -16.94 -11.17 18.95
C SER A 78 -18.03 -10.13 19.17
N LYS A 79 -17.61 -8.88 19.21
CA LYS A 79 -18.49 -7.72 19.20
C LYS A 79 -18.95 -7.45 17.76
N PRO A 80 -19.97 -6.59 17.57
CA PRO A 80 -20.28 -6.11 16.23
C PRO A 80 -19.03 -5.52 15.57
N GLN A 81 -18.66 -6.04 14.40
CA GLN A 81 -17.50 -5.60 13.65
C GLN A 81 -17.95 -4.86 12.41
N TYR A 82 -17.63 -3.57 12.34
CA TYR A 82 -17.85 -2.77 11.15
C TYR A 82 -16.68 -2.91 10.17
N PHE A 83 -16.99 -2.68 8.90
CA PHE A 83 -16.05 -2.55 7.80
C PHE A 83 -16.39 -1.30 7.00
N GLU A 84 -15.36 -0.62 6.54
CA GLU A 84 -15.49 0.51 5.61
C GLU A 84 -14.27 0.51 4.67
N MET A 85 -14.52 0.67 3.37
CA MET A 85 -13.49 0.78 2.34
C MET A 85 -14.04 1.62 1.19
N PHE A 86 -13.56 2.85 1.05
CA PHE A 86 -13.96 3.78 -0.02
C PHE A 86 -15.49 3.92 -0.17
N GLY A 87 -16.20 4.07 0.95
CA GLY A 87 -17.63 4.19 0.97
C GLY A 87 -18.39 2.86 1.01
N HIS A 88 -17.79 1.74 0.59
CA HIS A 88 -18.37 0.42 0.83
C HIS A 88 -18.47 0.16 2.32
N ARG A 89 -19.61 -0.29 2.79
CA ARG A 89 -19.90 -0.44 4.22
C ARG A 89 -20.34 -1.86 4.54
N GLY A 90 -19.95 -2.36 5.70
CA GLY A 90 -20.38 -3.66 6.17
C GLY A 90 -20.39 -3.74 7.69
N LEU A 91 -21.27 -4.58 8.23
CA LEU A 91 -21.33 -4.94 9.65
C LEU A 91 -21.55 -6.44 9.79
N VAL A 92 -20.70 -7.11 10.57
CA VAL A 92 -20.88 -8.51 10.95
C VAL A 92 -21.26 -8.56 12.43
N GLN A 93 -22.37 -9.24 12.74
CA GLN A 93 -22.85 -9.42 14.11
C GLN A 93 -23.67 -10.71 14.24
N GLY A 94 -23.27 -11.61 15.13
CA GLY A 94 -24.08 -12.79 15.52
C GLY A 94 -24.45 -13.72 14.35
N GLY A 95 -23.52 -13.94 13.41
CA GLY A 95 -23.75 -14.75 12.22
C GLY A 95 -24.47 -14.02 11.08
N TRP A 96 -24.84 -12.76 11.27
CA TRP A 96 -25.46 -11.91 10.26
C TRP A 96 -24.49 -10.88 9.70
N LYS A 97 -24.69 -10.51 8.44
CA LYS A 97 -23.94 -9.45 7.77
C LYS A 97 -24.89 -8.52 7.02
N ALA A 98 -24.81 -7.23 7.36
CA ALA A 98 -25.36 -6.16 6.53
C ALA A 98 -24.19 -5.57 5.69
N VAL A 99 -24.40 -5.36 4.41
CA VAL A 99 -23.36 -4.84 3.51
C VAL A 99 -23.96 -3.91 2.48
N SER A 100 -23.18 -2.90 2.07
CA SER A 100 -23.58 -1.95 1.04
C SER A 100 -22.43 -1.69 0.08
N PHE A 101 -22.71 -1.85 -1.21
CA PHE A 101 -21.82 -1.39 -2.27
C PHE A 101 -22.07 0.10 -2.50
N HIS A 102 -20.96 0.86 -2.64
CA HIS A 102 -21.01 2.29 -2.94
C HIS A 102 -20.45 2.57 -4.33
N PRO A 103 -21.25 3.09 -5.28
CA PRO A 103 -20.72 3.53 -6.56
C PRO A 103 -19.86 4.80 -6.38
N PRO A 104 -18.66 4.88 -6.96
CA PRO A 104 -17.78 6.03 -6.83
C PRO A 104 -18.48 7.35 -7.21
N GLY A 105 -18.38 8.36 -6.34
CA GLY A 105 -18.99 9.68 -6.55
C GLY A 105 -20.50 9.76 -6.33
N ALA A 106 -21.17 8.67 -5.97
CA ALA A 106 -22.58 8.68 -5.66
C ALA A 106 -22.89 9.28 -4.27
N PRO A 107 -24.11 9.76 -3.99
CA PRO A 107 -24.51 10.11 -2.64
C PRO A 107 -24.61 8.87 -1.74
N PHE A 108 -23.99 8.90 -0.55
CA PHE A 108 -23.96 7.77 0.40
C PHE A 108 -25.34 7.36 0.95
N ASP A 109 -26.30 8.25 0.99
CA ASP A 109 -27.67 8.00 1.47
C ASP A 109 -28.54 7.25 0.45
N GLY A 110 -28.12 7.21 -0.83
CA GLY A 110 -28.77 6.45 -1.88
C GLY A 110 -28.34 4.99 -1.97
N ASP A 111 -27.36 4.56 -1.20
CA ASP A 111 -26.82 3.20 -1.33
C ASP A 111 -27.78 2.13 -0.85
N LYS A 112 -27.94 1.07 -1.66
CA LYS A 112 -28.69 -0.11 -1.30
C LYS A 112 -27.90 -0.96 -0.28
N TRP A 113 -28.58 -1.41 0.78
CA TRP A 113 -28.07 -2.36 1.72
C TRP A 113 -28.62 -3.76 1.47
N GLU A 114 -27.80 -4.75 1.63
CA GLU A 114 -28.09 -6.18 1.53
C GLU A 114 -27.89 -6.84 2.88
N LEU A 115 -28.59 -7.95 3.14
CA LEU A 115 -28.52 -8.68 4.41
C LEU A 115 -28.34 -10.17 4.19
N TYR A 116 -27.32 -10.75 4.83
CA TYR A 116 -26.99 -12.17 4.70
C TYR A 116 -26.89 -12.86 6.06
N HIS A 117 -27.25 -14.16 6.11
CA HIS A 117 -27.02 -15.01 7.26
C HIS A 117 -25.82 -15.94 7.01
N LEU A 118 -24.63 -15.54 7.45
CA LEU A 118 -23.36 -16.19 7.09
C LEU A 118 -23.24 -17.67 7.50
N ASP A 119 -23.91 -18.10 8.58
CA ASP A 119 -23.91 -19.50 9.01
C ASP A 119 -24.70 -20.41 8.07
N ARG A 120 -25.59 -19.86 7.22
CA ARG A 120 -26.43 -20.59 6.27
C ARG A 120 -26.05 -20.30 4.83
N ASP A 121 -25.62 -19.08 4.58
CA ASP A 121 -25.22 -18.56 3.27
C ASP A 121 -23.84 -17.92 3.37
N PHE A 122 -22.84 -18.79 3.37
CA PHE A 122 -21.44 -18.38 3.44
C PHE A 122 -21.01 -17.50 2.25
N ASN A 123 -21.63 -17.70 1.08
CA ASN A 123 -21.24 -17.04 -0.17
C ASN A 123 -22.03 -15.76 -0.46
N GLU A 124 -22.94 -15.34 0.44
CA GLU A 124 -23.71 -14.10 0.28
C GLU A 124 -24.52 -14.09 -1.03
N VAL A 125 -25.31 -15.17 -1.28
CA VAL A 125 -26.10 -15.36 -2.49
C VAL A 125 -27.57 -14.99 -2.29
N ASP A 126 -28.13 -15.24 -1.08
CA ASP A 126 -29.53 -15.05 -0.75
C ASP A 126 -29.71 -13.77 0.08
N ASP A 127 -30.02 -12.63 -0.60
CA ASP A 127 -30.26 -11.35 0.05
C ASP A 127 -31.59 -11.38 0.83
N LEU A 128 -31.49 -11.26 2.14
CA LEU A 128 -32.61 -11.28 3.09
C LEU A 128 -33.16 -9.90 3.44
N ALA A 129 -32.68 -8.83 2.81
CA ALA A 129 -33.03 -7.44 3.14
C ALA A 129 -34.55 -7.19 3.16
N GLU A 130 -35.27 -7.70 2.16
CA GLU A 130 -36.71 -7.54 2.08
C GLU A 130 -37.49 -8.45 3.05
N ARG A 131 -36.90 -9.61 3.41
CA ARG A 131 -37.52 -10.58 4.33
C ARG A 131 -37.29 -10.25 5.82
N GLU A 132 -36.24 -9.52 6.12
CA GLU A 132 -35.81 -9.18 7.49
C GLU A 132 -35.52 -7.65 7.64
N PRO A 133 -36.47 -6.76 7.26
CA PRO A 133 -36.21 -5.31 7.18
C PRO A 133 -35.86 -4.69 8.53
N GLU A 134 -36.48 -5.15 9.63
CA GLU A 134 -36.21 -4.65 10.96
C GLU A 134 -34.77 -5.00 11.44
N ARG A 135 -34.32 -6.19 11.09
CA ARG A 135 -32.95 -6.63 11.38
C ARG A 135 -31.94 -5.80 10.57
N LEU A 136 -32.19 -5.64 9.29
CA LEU A 136 -31.35 -4.81 8.43
C LEU A 136 -31.23 -3.39 8.99
N LYS A 137 -32.37 -2.78 9.34
CA LYS A 137 -32.39 -1.43 9.93
C LYS A 137 -31.55 -1.37 11.21
N ALA A 138 -31.73 -2.32 12.12
CA ALA A 138 -30.98 -2.36 13.38
C ALA A 138 -29.48 -2.50 13.16
N MET A 139 -29.05 -3.27 12.13
CA MET A 139 -27.65 -3.43 11.78
C MET A 139 -27.08 -2.19 11.10
N ILE A 140 -27.82 -1.51 10.26
CA ILE A 140 -27.45 -0.21 9.67
C ILE A 140 -27.24 0.83 10.78
N ASP A 141 -28.19 0.96 11.71
CA ASP A 141 -28.10 1.88 12.84
C ASP A 141 -26.86 1.54 13.71
N GLN A 142 -26.56 0.25 13.88
CA GLN A 142 -25.37 -0.18 14.59
C GLN A 142 -24.07 0.16 13.83
N TRP A 143 -24.06 0.05 12.50
CA TRP A 143 -22.91 0.45 11.68
C TRP A 143 -22.60 1.94 11.88
N TRP A 144 -23.61 2.81 11.80
CA TRP A 144 -23.43 4.25 11.98
C TRP A 144 -22.92 4.59 13.38
N ARG A 145 -23.43 3.94 14.44
CA ARG A 145 -22.89 4.12 15.81
C ARG A 145 -21.42 3.72 15.90
N GLN A 146 -21.01 2.62 15.24
CA GLN A 146 -19.60 2.21 15.23
C GLN A 146 -18.75 3.20 14.41
N ALA A 147 -19.22 3.66 13.27
CA ALA A 147 -18.53 4.61 12.42
C ALA A 147 -18.24 5.93 13.14
N GLU A 148 -19.21 6.46 13.88
CA GLU A 148 -19.04 7.65 14.72
C GLU A 148 -18.02 7.40 15.85
N ARG A 149 -18.19 6.32 16.62
CA ARG A 149 -17.30 5.95 17.74
C ARG A 149 -15.86 5.74 17.29
N CYS A 150 -15.64 5.11 16.15
CA CYS A 150 -14.33 4.77 15.60
C CYS A 150 -13.74 5.87 14.71
N LYS A 151 -14.41 7.03 14.59
CA LYS A 151 -13.97 8.18 13.79
C LYS A 151 -13.78 7.85 12.32
N VAL A 152 -14.67 7.03 11.77
CA VAL A 152 -14.73 6.69 10.34
C VAL A 152 -15.31 7.87 9.53
N LEU A 153 -16.19 8.65 10.17
CA LEU A 153 -16.85 9.78 9.52
C LEU A 153 -15.96 11.04 9.47
N PRO A 154 -16.09 11.89 8.43
CA PRO A 154 -16.96 11.72 7.26
C PRO A 154 -16.49 10.62 6.33
N LEU A 155 -17.42 9.97 5.61
CA LEU A 155 -17.07 9.00 4.56
C LEU A 155 -16.38 9.72 3.40
N ASP A 156 -15.43 9.02 2.78
CA ASP A 156 -14.68 9.53 1.64
C ASP A 156 -14.39 8.39 0.65
N ASP A 157 -15.05 8.40 -0.49
CA ASP A 157 -14.90 7.41 -1.57
C ASP A 157 -13.78 7.75 -2.56
N ARG A 158 -13.14 8.93 -2.40
CA ARG A 158 -12.10 9.42 -3.30
C ARG A 158 -10.81 8.61 -3.11
N PHE A 159 -10.46 7.75 -4.06
CA PHE A 159 -9.23 6.97 -4.00
C PHE A 159 -7.99 7.83 -4.34
N ALA A 160 -7.88 8.28 -5.58
CA ALA A 160 -6.68 9.01 -6.04
C ALA A 160 -6.49 10.39 -5.39
N PRO A 161 -7.54 11.22 -5.15
CA PRO A 161 -7.38 12.49 -4.44
C PRO A 161 -6.85 12.35 -3.02
N ARG A 162 -7.21 11.27 -2.29
CA ARG A 162 -6.67 11.01 -0.94
C ARG A 162 -5.15 10.97 -0.92
N PHE A 163 -4.54 10.31 -1.91
CA PHE A 163 -3.07 10.20 -1.99
C PHE A 163 -2.43 11.50 -2.45
N ALA A 164 -3.07 12.21 -3.39
CA ALA A 164 -2.61 13.53 -3.81
C ALA A 164 -2.70 14.55 -2.67
N ASP A 165 -3.78 14.56 -1.90
CA ASP A 165 -3.96 15.43 -0.75
C ASP A 165 -2.96 15.10 0.37
N ASN A 166 -2.66 13.84 0.61
CA ASN A 166 -1.64 13.42 1.55
C ASN A 166 -0.23 13.87 1.12
N ALA A 167 0.12 13.71 -0.14
CA ALA A 167 1.39 14.20 -0.66
C ALA A 167 1.52 15.72 -0.47
N LYS A 168 0.47 16.50 -0.79
CA LYS A 168 0.44 17.94 -0.53
C LYS A 168 0.57 18.27 0.95
N ARG A 169 -0.08 17.51 1.83
CA ARG A 169 -0.02 17.69 3.28
C ARG A 169 1.37 17.44 3.85
N PHE A 170 2.08 16.41 3.39
CA PHE A 170 3.41 16.04 3.89
C PHE A 170 4.54 16.82 3.23
N HIS A 171 4.39 17.18 1.96
CA HIS A 171 5.46 17.86 1.22
C HIS A 171 5.29 19.36 1.13
N GLY A 172 4.05 19.89 1.26
CA GLY A 172 3.76 21.30 1.02
C GLY A 172 4.22 21.71 -0.40
N PRO A 173 4.82 22.90 -0.57
CA PRO A 173 5.32 23.36 -1.87
C PRO A 173 6.70 22.78 -2.22
N ARG A 174 7.16 21.72 -1.52
CA ARG A 174 8.49 21.15 -1.75
C ARG A 174 8.54 20.43 -3.09
N ASN A 175 9.45 20.87 -3.95
CA ASN A 175 9.74 20.25 -5.24
C ASN A 175 11.18 19.68 -5.31
N ARG A 176 11.98 19.82 -4.24
CA ARG A 176 13.34 19.33 -4.14
C ARG A 176 13.51 18.47 -2.89
N PHE A 177 13.94 17.22 -3.10
CA PHE A 177 14.21 16.23 -2.06
C PHE A 177 15.68 15.80 -2.15
N VAL A 178 16.34 15.72 -1.02
CA VAL A 178 17.73 15.26 -0.93
C VAL A 178 17.79 14.12 0.05
N PHE A 179 18.32 12.99 -0.41
CA PHE A 179 18.48 11.78 0.35
C PHE A 179 19.96 11.44 0.46
N HIS A 180 20.40 10.97 1.62
CA HIS A 180 21.78 10.59 1.87
C HIS A 180 21.91 9.07 2.02
N ALA A 181 23.08 8.54 1.69
CA ALA A 181 23.38 7.13 1.92
C ALA A 181 23.24 6.76 3.41
N GLY A 182 22.79 5.54 3.66
CA GLY A 182 22.54 5.05 5.02
C GLY A 182 21.20 5.50 5.63
N MET A 183 20.40 6.27 4.90
CA MET A 183 19.03 6.55 5.33
C MET A 183 18.21 5.28 5.49
N GLY A 184 17.28 5.34 6.45
CA GLY A 184 16.21 4.36 6.55
C GLY A 184 15.26 4.43 5.35
N HIS A 185 14.35 3.50 5.33
CA HIS A 185 13.26 3.45 4.37
C HIS A 185 12.34 4.67 4.45
N VAL A 186 11.92 5.16 3.29
CA VAL A 186 10.96 6.25 3.17
C VAL A 186 9.62 5.68 2.70
N PRO A 187 8.55 5.73 3.51
CA PRO A 187 7.22 5.29 3.07
C PRO A 187 6.77 6.02 1.81
N THR A 188 6.01 5.34 0.94
CA THR A 188 5.52 5.91 -0.33
C THR A 188 4.76 7.22 -0.13
N ASP A 189 3.98 7.36 0.95
CA ASP A 189 3.18 8.56 1.24
C ASP A 189 4.01 9.82 1.48
N VAL A 190 5.29 9.68 1.88
CA VAL A 190 6.21 10.78 2.13
C VAL A 190 7.38 10.83 1.15
N ALA A 191 7.45 9.89 0.21
CA ALA A 191 8.39 9.89 -0.90
C ALA A 191 7.97 10.92 -1.97
N PRO A 192 8.93 11.43 -2.79
CA PRO A 192 8.60 12.37 -3.87
C PRO A 192 7.50 11.83 -4.77
N ASP A 193 6.42 12.59 -4.94
CA ASP A 193 5.31 12.20 -5.82
C ASP A 193 5.63 12.54 -7.27
N VAL A 194 6.29 11.61 -7.96
CA VAL A 194 6.69 11.74 -9.36
C VAL A 194 5.58 11.35 -10.35
N ARG A 195 4.39 11.02 -9.86
CA ARG A 195 3.28 10.62 -10.73
C ARG A 195 2.86 11.75 -11.65
N ASN A 196 2.74 11.41 -12.92
CA ASN A 196 2.22 12.26 -13.99
C ASN A 196 2.79 13.68 -14.02
N ARG A 197 4.11 13.82 -13.84
CA ARG A 197 4.86 15.09 -13.86
C ARG A 197 6.28 14.92 -14.40
N THR A 198 6.89 16.03 -14.75
CA THR A 198 8.32 16.12 -15.08
C THR A 198 9.16 16.05 -13.80
N TYR A 199 10.24 15.27 -13.81
CA TYR A 199 11.18 15.17 -12.71
C TYR A 199 12.58 14.81 -13.17
N THR A 200 13.56 15.08 -12.30
CA THR A 200 14.95 14.68 -12.47
C THR A 200 15.42 13.97 -11.21
N ILE A 201 16.05 12.84 -11.36
CA ILE A 201 16.79 12.12 -10.31
C ILE A 201 18.26 12.24 -10.64
N GLU A 202 19.07 12.69 -9.69
CA GLU A 202 20.53 12.77 -9.80
C GLU A 202 21.20 12.19 -8.54
N ALA A 203 22.06 11.20 -8.75
CA ALA A 203 22.90 10.59 -7.71
C ALA A 203 24.32 11.10 -7.84
N GLU A 204 24.91 11.60 -6.75
CA GLU A 204 26.34 11.88 -6.64
C GLU A 204 27.01 10.66 -6.01
N ALA A 205 27.80 9.96 -6.81
CA ALA A 205 28.43 8.70 -6.41
C ALA A 205 29.88 8.61 -6.88
N ARG A 206 30.70 7.85 -6.14
CA ARG A 206 32.02 7.44 -6.56
C ARG A 206 31.96 6.02 -7.12
N ILE A 207 32.44 5.87 -8.31
CA ILE A 207 32.60 4.60 -9.03
C ILE A 207 34.06 4.16 -8.87
N ASP A 208 34.30 3.06 -8.16
CA ASP A 208 35.66 2.61 -7.86
C ASP A 208 36.29 1.85 -9.04
N GLY A 209 35.47 1.31 -9.95
CA GLY A 209 35.91 0.60 -11.14
C GLY A 209 34.78 -0.11 -11.86
N PRO A 210 35.08 -0.93 -12.88
CA PRO A 210 34.06 -1.60 -13.72
C PRO A 210 33.16 -2.59 -12.95
N SER A 211 33.58 -3.06 -11.79
CA SER A 211 32.79 -3.96 -10.92
C SER A 211 31.86 -3.20 -9.96
N THR A 212 31.88 -1.85 -9.98
CA THR A 212 30.96 -1.07 -9.15
C THR A 212 29.55 -1.20 -9.70
N GLU A 213 28.63 -1.71 -8.87
CA GLU A 213 27.23 -1.95 -9.26
C GLU A 213 26.29 -1.74 -8.08
N GLY A 214 24.99 -1.77 -8.34
CA GLY A 214 23.92 -1.70 -7.36
C GLY A 214 23.01 -0.51 -7.54
N VAL A 215 21.97 -0.48 -6.71
CA VAL A 215 20.89 0.52 -6.77
C VAL A 215 21.35 1.84 -6.15
N LEU A 216 21.11 2.94 -6.85
CA LEU A 216 21.27 4.31 -6.35
C LEU A 216 20.01 4.80 -5.65
N ILE A 217 18.85 4.55 -6.26
CA ILE A 217 17.51 4.80 -5.72
C ILE A 217 16.52 3.81 -6.33
N ALA A 218 15.63 3.27 -5.51
CA ALA A 218 14.47 2.50 -5.95
C ALA A 218 13.23 2.98 -5.21
N HIS A 219 12.09 3.03 -5.88
CA HIS A 219 10.80 3.36 -5.29
C HIS A 219 9.73 2.42 -5.83
N GLY A 220 9.01 1.74 -4.95
CA GLY A 220 8.02 0.74 -5.30
C GLY A 220 8.54 -0.69 -5.18
N ASP A 221 8.03 -1.57 -6.03
CA ASP A 221 8.38 -3.00 -6.06
C ASP A 221 8.16 -3.62 -7.45
N MET A 222 8.19 -4.95 -7.54
CA MET A 222 7.99 -5.70 -8.79
C MET A 222 6.65 -5.45 -9.48
N THR A 223 5.66 -4.88 -8.78
CA THR A 223 4.34 -4.59 -9.36
C THR A 223 4.26 -3.21 -10.00
N SER A 224 4.92 -2.20 -9.41
CA SER A 224 4.99 -0.85 -9.97
C SER A 224 6.05 -0.02 -9.25
N GLY A 225 6.91 0.64 -9.99
CA GLY A 225 7.95 1.47 -9.40
C GLY A 225 9.01 1.93 -10.39
N TYR A 226 10.04 2.58 -9.90
CA TYR A 226 11.20 2.95 -10.69
C TYR A 226 12.50 2.68 -9.94
N SER A 227 13.56 2.40 -10.68
CA SER A 227 14.89 2.21 -10.13
C SER A 227 15.97 2.81 -11.04
N LEU A 228 16.90 3.55 -10.44
CA LEU A 228 18.13 4.01 -11.07
C LEU A 228 19.28 3.23 -10.43
N TYR A 229 20.05 2.51 -11.25
CA TYR A 229 21.08 1.60 -10.76
C TYR A 229 22.25 1.48 -11.75
N VAL A 230 23.37 0.94 -11.26
CA VAL A 230 24.52 0.55 -12.09
C VAL A 230 24.57 -0.98 -12.12
N LYS A 231 24.67 -1.56 -13.31
CA LYS A 231 24.85 -3.00 -13.53
C LYS A 231 25.71 -3.23 -14.76
N ASP A 232 26.61 -4.22 -14.71
CA ASP A 232 27.51 -4.55 -15.82
C ASP A 232 28.27 -3.32 -16.34
N ASN A 233 28.76 -2.48 -15.42
CA ASN A 233 29.47 -1.23 -15.70
C ASN A 233 28.65 -0.20 -16.52
N ARG A 234 27.33 -0.28 -16.51
CA ARG A 234 26.43 0.65 -17.22
C ARG A 234 25.40 1.23 -16.28
N LEU A 235 25.06 2.49 -16.50
CA LEU A 235 23.94 3.12 -15.83
C LEU A 235 22.64 2.62 -16.46
N ALA A 236 21.69 2.26 -15.63
CA ALA A 236 20.36 1.84 -16.07
C ALA A 236 19.26 2.55 -15.28
N TYR A 237 18.16 2.80 -15.94
CA TYR A 237 16.91 3.24 -15.33
C TYR A 237 15.77 2.38 -15.81
N ASP A 238 14.95 1.91 -14.90
CA ASP A 238 13.76 1.12 -15.19
C ASP A 238 12.53 1.81 -14.62
N MET A 239 11.51 1.95 -15.46
CA MET A 239 10.16 2.35 -15.09
C MET A 239 9.23 1.15 -15.26
N ASN A 240 8.89 0.51 -14.15
CA ASN A 240 8.01 -0.64 -14.09
C ASN A 240 6.57 -0.18 -13.84
N ILE A 241 5.66 -0.47 -14.75
CA ILE A 241 4.24 -0.10 -14.67
C ILE A 241 3.39 -1.35 -14.75
N GLY A 242 2.96 -1.87 -13.60
CA GLY A 242 2.14 -3.08 -13.52
C GLY A 242 2.85 -4.33 -14.02
N GLY A 243 4.17 -4.42 -13.87
CA GLY A 243 5.00 -5.52 -14.39
C GLY A 243 5.47 -5.33 -15.83
N GLU A 244 5.08 -4.22 -16.49
CA GLU A 244 5.63 -3.84 -17.80
C GLU A 244 6.83 -2.91 -17.59
N HIS A 245 8.01 -3.35 -18.05
CA HIS A 245 9.28 -2.68 -17.84
C HIS A 245 9.70 -1.82 -19.02
N HIS A 246 9.98 -0.54 -18.76
CA HIS A 246 10.59 0.37 -19.72
C HIS A 246 12.01 0.68 -19.26
N VAL A 247 12.98 -0.03 -19.82
CA VAL A 247 14.38 0.01 -19.39
C VAL A 247 15.23 0.84 -20.35
N ILE A 248 16.06 1.73 -19.80
CA ILE A 248 17.15 2.39 -20.51
C ILE A 248 18.47 1.89 -19.92
N VAL A 249 19.41 1.57 -20.79
CA VAL A 249 20.80 1.28 -20.40
C VAL A 249 21.70 2.25 -21.14
N SER A 250 22.71 2.80 -20.46
CA SER A 250 23.64 3.75 -21.05
C SER A 250 24.39 3.15 -22.26
N ASP A 251 24.58 3.94 -23.31
CA ASP A 251 25.29 3.56 -24.53
C ASP A 251 26.80 3.31 -24.31
N ARG A 252 27.31 3.80 -23.19
CA ARG A 252 28.72 3.68 -22.79
C ARG A 252 28.87 3.27 -21.33
N PRO A 253 30.02 2.68 -20.93
CA PRO A 253 30.33 2.36 -19.55
C PRO A 253 30.34 3.60 -18.66
N VAL A 254 30.02 3.41 -17.36
CA VAL A 254 30.16 4.46 -16.34
C VAL A 254 31.65 4.62 -16.03
N PRO A 255 32.23 5.81 -16.23
CA PRO A 255 33.66 6.03 -15.94
C PRO A 255 33.94 5.95 -14.43
N ALA A 256 35.14 5.48 -14.04
CA ALA A 256 35.57 5.52 -12.65
C ALA A 256 35.74 6.95 -12.12
N GLY A 257 35.72 7.13 -10.81
CA GLY A 257 35.83 8.40 -10.10
C GLY A 257 34.49 8.94 -9.60
N ASP A 258 34.50 10.21 -9.20
CA ASP A 258 33.26 10.89 -8.74
C ASP A 258 32.39 11.23 -9.95
N ARG A 259 31.12 10.83 -9.91
CA ARG A 259 30.16 10.96 -11.02
C ARG A 259 28.82 11.50 -10.56
N ARG A 260 28.16 12.20 -11.45
CA ARG A 260 26.72 12.50 -11.36
C ARG A 260 25.98 11.60 -12.33
N LEU A 261 25.19 10.68 -11.77
CA LEU A 261 24.42 9.67 -12.50
C LEU A 261 22.95 10.00 -12.37
N GLY A 262 22.24 10.15 -13.47
CA GLY A 262 20.86 10.62 -13.37
C GLY A 262 19.94 10.18 -14.49
N VAL A 263 18.67 10.45 -14.29
CA VAL A 263 17.62 10.36 -15.30
C VAL A 263 16.75 11.61 -15.23
N ARG A 264 16.43 12.16 -16.38
CA ARG A 264 15.40 13.19 -16.52
C ARG A 264 14.21 12.58 -17.23
N MET A 265 13.06 12.60 -16.54
CA MET A 265 11.76 12.25 -17.09
C MET A 265 11.04 13.55 -17.43
N ARG A 266 10.73 13.77 -18.70
CA ARG A 266 9.99 14.93 -19.17
C ARG A 266 8.62 14.50 -19.70
N ARG A 267 7.58 15.13 -19.19
CA ARG A 267 6.23 14.97 -19.69
C ARG A 267 5.97 15.94 -20.86
N ASN A 268 5.48 15.43 -21.97
CA ASN A 268 5.14 16.23 -23.14
C ASN A 268 3.92 15.65 -23.86
N GLN A 269 2.79 16.36 -23.85
CA GLN A 269 1.54 16.01 -24.56
C GLN A 269 1.10 14.55 -24.35
N GLY A 270 1.11 14.07 -23.09
CA GLY A 270 0.71 12.71 -22.72
C GLY A 270 1.78 11.64 -22.97
N ARG A 271 2.97 12.02 -23.45
CA ARG A 271 4.14 11.13 -23.56
C ARG A 271 5.12 11.38 -22.43
N ASN A 272 5.85 10.36 -22.05
CA ASN A 272 6.94 10.39 -21.08
C ASN A 272 8.27 10.13 -21.80
N ILE A 273 9.14 11.13 -21.79
CA ILE A 273 10.45 11.09 -22.44
C ILE A 273 11.50 11.01 -21.35
N ALA A 274 12.14 9.85 -21.24
CA ALA A 274 13.24 9.65 -20.32
C ALA A 274 14.58 9.87 -21.03
N THR A 275 15.50 10.56 -20.35
CA THR A 275 16.89 10.77 -20.78
C THR A 275 17.80 10.34 -19.64
N LEU A 276 18.66 9.37 -19.91
CA LEU A 276 19.69 8.90 -18.97
C LEU A 276 20.93 9.79 -19.08
N LEU A 277 21.52 10.16 -17.94
CA LEU A 277 22.55 11.18 -17.86
C LEU A 277 23.78 10.67 -17.09
N ILE A 278 24.98 10.87 -17.64
CA ILE A 278 26.25 10.74 -16.90
C ILE A 278 26.96 12.10 -16.99
N ASP A 279 27.24 12.72 -15.85
CA ASP A 279 27.86 14.05 -15.73
C ASP A 279 27.15 15.15 -16.55
N GLY A 280 25.83 15.00 -16.74
CA GLY A 280 24.98 15.92 -17.50
C GLY A 280 24.91 15.62 -19.01
N GLU A 281 25.70 14.68 -19.52
CA GLU A 281 25.64 14.24 -20.92
C GLU A 281 24.62 13.14 -21.10
N SER A 282 23.82 13.20 -22.17
CA SER A 282 22.85 12.15 -22.52
C SER A 282 23.54 10.89 -22.98
N VAL A 283 23.18 9.76 -22.39
CA VAL A 283 23.75 8.44 -22.65
C VAL A 283 22.69 7.37 -22.96
N GLY A 284 21.50 7.80 -23.29
CA GLY A 284 20.38 6.92 -23.63
C GLY A 284 19.04 7.56 -23.31
N GLY A 285 17.97 6.96 -23.80
CA GLY A 285 16.62 7.43 -23.55
C GLY A 285 15.55 6.54 -24.14
N PHE A 286 14.31 6.76 -23.72
CA PHE A 286 13.12 6.23 -24.36
C PHE A 286 12.02 7.30 -24.45
N ASP A 287 11.05 7.04 -25.30
CA ASP A 287 9.82 7.81 -25.42
C ASP A 287 8.64 6.86 -25.40
N THR A 288 7.73 7.01 -24.41
CA THR A 288 6.60 6.11 -24.20
C THR A 288 5.33 6.89 -23.85
N GLN A 289 4.18 6.29 -24.14
CA GLN A 289 2.88 6.78 -23.67
C GLN A 289 2.58 6.32 -22.23
N HIS A 290 3.35 5.35 -21.71
CA HIS A 290 3.17 4.83 -20.38
C HIS A 290 3.84 5.72 -19.33
N GLY A 291 3.25 5.82 -18.14
CA GLY A 291 3.76 6.61 -17.02
C GLY A 291 3.01 6.30 -15.73
N PHE A 292 3.53 6.75 -14.61
CA PHE A 292 2.85 6.62 -13.33
C PHE A 292 1.66 7.58 -13.27
N VAL A 293 0.49 7.13 -13.69
CA VAL A 293 -0.73 7.95 -13.72
C VAL A 293 -1.45 7.91 -12.37
N SER A 294 -1.57 6.72 -11.77
CA SER A 294 -2.39 6.50 -10.58
C SER A 294 -1.59 6.12 -9.35
N PHE A 295 -0.52 5.31 -9.52
CA PHE A 295 0.05 4.67 -8.35
C PHE A 295 1.52 4.22 -8.59
N ILE A 296 2.30 4.27 -7.51
CA ILE A 296 3.57 3.58 -7.32
C ILE A 296 3.36 2.63 -6.14
N ALA A 297 3.89 1.41 -6.21
CA ALA A 297 3.66 0.41 -5.17
C ALA A 297 4.06 0.90 -3.77
N TRP A 298 3.38 0.38 -2.76
CA TRP A 298 3.47 0.82 -1.37
C TRP A 298 4.76 0.42 -0.65
N SER A 299 5.64 -0.32 -1.31
CA SER A 299 6.89 -0.79 -0.74
C SER A 299 7.88 0.32 -0.36
N GLY A 300 7.58 1.58 -0.75
CA GLY A 300 8.32 2.77 -0.37
C GLY A 300 9.57 3.02 -1.19
N LEU A 301 10.40 3.97 -0.73
CA LEU A 301 11.62 4.41 -1.41
C LEU A 301 12.85 4.02 -0.58
N ASP A 302 13.83 3.47 -1.27
CA ASP A 302 15.13 3.07 -0.73
C ASP A 302 16.28 3.78 -1.45
N ILE A 303 17.35 4.07 -0.71
CA ILE A 303 18.55 4.72 -1.21
C ILE A 303 19.76 3.79 -1.05
N GLY A 304 20.50 3.60 -2.14
CA GLY A 304 21.71 2.75 -2.19
C GLY A 304 21.42 1.25 -2.12
N ARG A 305 20.18 0.84 -2.24
CA ARG A 305 19.71 -0.55 -2.29
C ARG A 305 18.22 -0.60 -2.67
N ASP A 306 17.71 -1.83 -2.92
CA ASP A 306 16.30 -2.14 -3.04
C ASP A 306 15.99 -3.32 -2.09
N ARG A 307 15.27 -3.08 -1.00
CA ARG A 307 15.22 -4.00 0.15
C ARG A 307 14.38 -5.24 -0.03
N ASN A 308 13.31 -5.13 -0.79
CA ASN A 308 12.25 -6.13 -0.77
C ASN A 308 12.14 -6.88 -2.10
N SER A 309 10.99 -6.75 -2.71
CA SER A 309 10.70 -7.26 -4.03
C SER A 309 11.30 -6.30 -5.07
N PRO A 310 12.22 -6.75 -5.91
CA PRO A 310 13.00 -5.84 -6.76
C PRO A 310 12.10 -5.13 -7.77
N VAL A 311 12.31 -3.81 -7.92
CA VAL A 311 11.61 -3.01 -8.93
C VAL A 311 11.99 -3.42 -10.36
N SER A 312 13.24 -3.84 -10.57
CA SER A 312 13.81 -4.17 -11.88
C SER A 312 14.44 -5.56 -11.91
N HIS A 313 15.07 -5.92 -13.03
CA HIS A 313 15.68 -7.23 -13.28
C HIS A 313 17.04 -7.39 -12.60
N TYR A 314 17.06 -7.35 -11.29
CA TYR A 314 18.20 -7.69 -10.43
C TYR A 314 17.70 -8.44 -9.19
N GLU A 315 18.61 -9.09 -8.46
CA GLU A 315 18.28 -9.71 -7.18
C GLU A 315 18.39 -8.69 -6.05
N ALA A 316 17.32 -8.52 -5.28
CA ALA A 316 17.35 -7.67 -4.09
C ALA A 316 18.26 -8.27 -2.99
N PRO A 317 18.94 -7.43 -2.18
CA PRO A 317 18.80 -5.98 -2.10
C PRO A 317 19.64 -5.17 -3.08
N PHE A 318 20.42 -5.79 -3.93
CA PHE A 318 21.33 -5.19 -4.91
C PHE A 318 21.97 -3.88 -4.42
N ALA A 319 22.64 -3.98 -3.27
CA ALA A 319 23.24 -2.84 -2.60
C ALA A 319 24.37 -2.23 -3.45
N PHE A 320 24.42 -0.90 -3.50
CA PHE A 320 25.45 -0.19 -4.24
C PHE A 320 26.83 -0.42 -3.62
N THR A 321 27.76 -0.91 -4.42
CA THR A 321 29.12 -1.31 -3.98
C THR A 321 30.14 -0.18 -4.01
N GLY A 322 29.82 0.96 -4.67
CA GLY A 322 30.62 2.18 -4.62
C GLY A 322 30.25 3.07 -3.43
N THR A 323 30.70 4.34 -3.48
CA THR A 323 30.35 5.31 -2.44
C THR A 323 29.24 6.24 -2.93
N LEU A 324 28.02 6.04 -2.46
CA LEU A 324 26.90 6.95 -2.72
C LEU A 324 26.95 8.11 -1.71
N ARG A 325 26.98 9.36 -2.19
CA ARG A 325 26.98 10.55 -1.33
C ARG A 325 25.57 11.03 -1.05
N LYS A 326 24.81 11.30 -2.11
CA LYS A 326 23.42 11.71 -2.00
C LYS A 326 22.68 11.43 -3.31
N VAL A 327 21.36 11.40 -3.21
CA VAL A 327 20.43 11.40 -4.36
C VAL A 327 19.52 12.61 -4.23
N THR A 328 19.39 13.38 -5.30
CA THR A 328 18.50 14.53 -5.38
C THR A 328 17.36 14.20 -6.34
N VAL A 329 16.12 14.41 -5.91
CA VAL A 329 14.93 14.37 -6.76
C VAL A 329 14.41 15.78 -6.89
N LEU A 330 14.31 16.28 -8.12
CA LEU A 330 13.71 17.56 -8.48
C LEU A 330 12.44 17.29 -9.26
N MET A 331 11.37 18.00 -8.92
CA MET A 331 10.06 17.86 -9.56
C MET A 331 9.61 19.21 -10.10
N ASP A 332 9.06 19.23 -11.31
CA ASP A 332 8.45 20.42 -11.90
C ASP A 332 7.00 20.57 -11.44
N ASP A 333 6.41 21.75 -11.57
CA ASP A 333 5.04 22.07 -11.14
C ASP A 333 3.99 21.75 -12.23
N ASP A 334 4.28 20.75 -13.10
CA ASP A 334 3.44 20.34 -14.22
C ASP A 334 2.60 19.09 -13.95
N GLN A 335 2.41 18.76 -12.67
CA GLN A 335 1.62 17.59 -12.29
C GLN A 335 0.14 17.75 -12.65
N GLU A 336 -0.38 16.81 -13.45
CA GLU A 336 -1.79 16.67 -13.74
C GLU A 336 -2.27 15.28 -13.30
N ILE A 337 -3.00 15.20 -12.21
CA ILE A 337 -3.65 13.98 -11.76
C ILE A 337 -5.13 14.08 -12.14
N ASP A 338 -5.53 13.30 -13.14
CA ASP A 338 -6.93 13.03 -13.44
C ASP A 338 -7.42 11.98 -12.43
N ALA A 339 -8.09 12.45 -11.40
CA ALA A 339 -8.54 11.61 -10.29
C ALA A 339 -9.55 10.53 -10.73
N GLU A 340 -10.39 10.82 -11.73
CA GLU A 340 -11.38 9.86 -12.24
C GLU A 340 -10.72 8.76 -13.05
N LYS A 341 -9.80 9.12 -13.95
CA LYS A 341 -9.03 8.12 -14.72
C LYS A 341 -8.10 7.30 -13.84
N ALA A 342 -7.51 7.92 -12.82
CA ALA A 342 -6.68 7.21 -11.85
C ALA A 342 -7.50 6.18 -11.05
N ALA A 343 -8.68 6.56 -10.57
CA ALA A 343 -9.60 5.66 -9.87
C ALA A 343 -10.11 4.53 -10.79
N ALA A 344 -10.50 4.85 -12.04
CA ALA A 344 -10.95 3.88 -13.02
C ALA A 344 -9.83 2.87 -13.39
N ALA A 345 -8.58 3.34 -13.52
CA ALA A 345 -7.44 2.47 -13.81
C ALA A 345 -7.10 1.50 -12.67
N VAL A 346 -7.31 1.90 -11.43
CA VAL A 346 -7.15 1.00 -10.26
C VAL A 346 -8.27 -0.03 -10.21
N LEU A 347 -9.52 0.40 -10.41
CA LEU A 347 -10.69 -0.51 -10.42
C LEU A 347 -10.67 -1.51 -11.58
N ALA A 348 -10.10 -1.15 -12.72
CA ALA A 348 -10.02 -2.04 -13.89
C ALA A 348 -8.94 -3.13 -13.77
N ARG A 349 -8.07 -3.08 -12.75
CA ARG A 349 -7.01 -4.06 -12.49
C ARG A 349 -7.35 -5.08 -11.40
N GLU A 350 -8.49 -4.92 -10.72
CA GLU A 350 -9.07 -5.87 -9.76
C GLU A 350 -10.17 -6.72 -10.41
#